data_35863f2b2a82274c7934c3980e07072e
#
_entry.id   35863f2b2a82274c7934c3980e07072e
#
_cell.length_a   1.000
_cell.length_b   1.000
_cell.length_c   1.000
_cell.angle_alpha   90.00
_cell.angle_beta   90.00
_cell.angle_gamma   90.00
#
_symmetry.space_group_name_H-M   'P 1'
#
loop_
_entity.id
_entity.type
_entity.pdbx_description
1 polymer ?
#
loop_
_entity_poly.entity_id
_entity_poly.type
_entity_poly.pdbx_seq_one_letter_code
_entity_poly.pdbx_strand_id
1 'polypeptide(L)'
;MLKRFKLLGVLLAMILFAVSGKVDAATNWNTNVITVTGTGVANPRLAVSAAHSSMLARRAAIADAYRQLLETVQGVNVDAETTVEQMMTASDVVKLKVTGLVKGAKIVSEGELSGGGYSVTMELPIFGETNSLAETVIERPTYIEPFPVPSPTYEPPIQQPTYSGGRYTGVIVDCRGLGRINFVMSPVIKNADGTKIYGHQNLDYDRIIREGMASYAQDMSEAFRAGSNPLIVHAIRLDDLNANPVLSMQDADLVLYENSQSHFLDNIAVVFLY
;
A
#
# COMPACT_ATOMS: atom_id res chain seq x y z
N MET A 1 39.49 49.73 -26.20
CA MET A 1 38.27 48.97 -26.61
C MET A 1 37.83 48.13 -25.45
N LEU A 2 36.79 48.60 -24.75
CA LEU A 2 36.26 47.95 -23.54
C LEU A 2 35.23 46.91 -23.93
N LYS A 3 35.46 45.62 -23.69
CA LYS A 3 34.43 44.59 -23.79
C LYS A 3 33.72 44.46 -22.45
N ARG A 4 32.46 44.86 -22.43
CA ARG A 4 31.54 44.74 -21.30
C ARG A 4 31.10 43.26 -21.18
N PHE A 5 31.48 42.58 -20.13
CA PHE A 5 30.91 41.32 -19.70
C PHE A 5 29.56 41.61 -19.03
N LYS A 6 28.47 41.15 -19.64
CA LYS A 6 27.15 41.15 -19.01
C LYS A 6 27.05 39.87 -18.19
N LEU A 7 27.04 40.04 -16.88
CA LEU A 7 26.72 38.98 -15.90
C LEU A 7 25.23 38.70 -15.96
N LEU A 8 24.83 37.56 -16.52
CA LEU A 8 23.46 37.11 -16.57
C LEU A 8 23.19 36.33 -15.28
N GLY A 9 22.62 37.00 -14.29
CA GLY A 9 22.14 36.38 -13.07
C GLY A 9 20.91 35.52 -13.37
N VAL A 10 21.04 34.21 -13.26
CA VAL A 10 19.90 33.28 -13.30
C VAL A 10 19.23 33.32 -11.95
N LEU A 11 18.14 34.06 -11.86
CA LEU A 11 17.24 34.09 -10.71
C LEU A 11 16.40 32.79 -10.77
N LEU A 12 16.81 31.77 -10.00
CA LEU A 12 16.05 30.55 -9.80
C LEU A 12 14.83 30.89 -8.93
N ALA A 13 13.73 31.24 -9.56
CA ALA A 13 12.46 31.42 -8.90
C ALA A 13 11.96 30.03 -8.45
N MET A 14 12.16 29.70 -7.17
CA MET A 14 11.43 28.62 -6.50
C MET A 14 9.95 29.01 -6.48
N ILE A 15 9.18 28.52 -7.43
CA ILE A 15 7.73 28.59 -7.39
C ILE A 15 7.29 27.55 -6.36
N LEU A 16 7.11 27.99 -5.11
CA LEU A 16 6.31 27.25 -4.14
C LEU A 16 4.87 27.27 -4.65
N PHE A 17 4.46 26.22 -5.34
CA PHE A 17 3.04 25.93 -5.51
C PHE A 17 2.51 25.52 -4.13
N ALA A 18 1.96 26.48 -3.40
CA ALA A 18 1.03 26.19 -2.33
C ALA A 18 -0.23 25.59 -3.00
N VAL A 19 -0.23 24.29 -3.25
CA VAL A 19 -1.44 23.56 -3.55
C VAL A 19 -2.24 23.51 -2.26
N SER A 20 -3.17 24.47 -2.11
CA SER A 20 -4.25 24.39 -1.12
C SER A 20 -5.27 23.33 -1.58
N GLY A 21 -4.80 22.11 -1.79
CA GLY A 21 -5.65 20.94 -1.89
C GLY A 21 -6.01 20.53 -0.47
N LYS A 22 -7.30 20.41 -0.17
CA LYS A 22 -7.72 19.59 0.97
C LYS A 22 -7.08 18.22 0.75
N VAL A 23 -6.12 17.88 1.59
CA VAL A 23 -5.62 16.50 1.66
C VAL A 23 -6.67 15.79 2.49
N ASP A 24 -7.71 15.28 1.82
CA ASP A 24 -8.61 14.34 2.43
C ASP A 24 -7.80 13.11 2.83
N ALA A 25 -8.22 12.43 3.89
CA ALA A 25 -7.59 11.20 4.36
C ALA A 25 -7.40 10.21 3.19
N ALA A 26 -6.16 9.86 2.91
CA ALA A 26 -5.83 9.00 1.77
C ALA A 26 -4.96 7.82 2.18
N THR A 27 -5.37 6.63 1.75
CA THR A 27 -4.56 5.42 1.80
C THR A 27 -3.76 5.32 0.50
N ASN A 28 -2.46 5.46 0.59
CA ASN A 28 -1.57 5.35 -0.57
C ASN A 28 -0.91 3.96 -0.59
N TRP A 29 -1.43 3.09 -1.45
CA TRP A 29 -0.94 1.72 -1.61
C TRP A 29 0.40 1.62 -2.37
N ASN A 30 0.82 2.67 -3.08
CA ASN A 30 2.11 2.70 -3.76
C ASN A 30 3.24 3.01 -2.77
N THR A 31 2.99 3.90 -1.82
CA THR A 31 3.95 4.26 -0.76
C THR A 31 3.71 3.50 0.54
N ASN A 32 2.64 2.71 0.63
CA ASN A 32 2.22 1.95 1.82
C ASN A 32 2.03 2.83 3.07
N VAL A 33 1.46 4.02 2.89
CA VAL A 33 1.25 4.99 3.97
C VAL A 33 -0.18 5.50 3.95
N ILE A 34 -0.77 5.65 5.13
CA ILE A 34 -2.01 6.39 5.36
C ILE A 34 -1.62 7.78 5.79
N THR A 35 -2.09 8.80 5.05
CA THR A 35 -1.84 10.21 5.36
C THR A 35 -3.16 10.92 5.63
N VAL A 36 -3.24 11.69 6.71
CA VAL A 36 -4.41 12.50 7.06
C VAL A 36 -3.98 13.92 7.44
N THR A 37 -4.86 14.88 7.19
CA THR A 37 -4.63 16.26 7.62
C THR A 37 -5.81 16.74 8.46
N GLY A 38 -5.58 16.85 9.76
CA GLY A 38 -6.54 17.44 10.69
C GLY A 38 -6.40 18.94 10.75
N THR A 39 -7.52 19.61 10.96
CA THR A 39 -7.57 21.07 11.14
C THR A 39 -8.25 21.44 12.44
N GLY A 40 -7.86 22.57 13.00
CA GLY A 40 -8.43 23.06 14.26
C GLY A 40 -8.48 24.57 14.34
N VAL A 41 -9.47 25.06 15.06
CA VAL A 41 -9.59 26.48 15.40
C VAL A 41 -9.73 26.63 16.90
N ALA A 42 -9.17 27.69 17.44
CA ALA A 42 -9.37 28.02 18.86
C ALA A 42 -10.76 28.62 19.09
N ASN A 43 -11.37 28.29 20.23
CA ASN A 43 -12.52 29.04 20.69
C ASN A 43 -12.04 30.41 21.21
N PRO A 44 -12.43 31.56 20.61
CA PRO A 44 -11.94 32.87 21.00
C PRO A 44 -12.26 33.26 22.45
N ARG A 45 -13.32 32.64 23.01
CA ARG A 45 -13.73 32.91 24.40
C ARG A 45 -12.80 32.24 25.43
N LEU A 46 -12.04 31.23 25.03
CA LEU A 46 -11.11 30.50 25.90
C LEU A 46 -9.67 30.99 25.75
N ALA A 47 -9.37 31.72 24.69
CA ALA A 47 -8.02 32.20 24.39
C ALA A 47 -7.72 33.48 25.17
N VAL A 48 -6.71 33.42 26.04
CA VAL A 48 -6.25 34.59 26.85
C VAL A 48 -5.13 35.38 26.16
N SER A 49 -4.56 34.84 25.08
CA SER A 49 -3.54 35.48 24.25
C SER A 49 -3.49 34.83 22.85
N ALA A 50 -2.83 35.46 21.89
CA ALA A 50 -2.62 34.90 20.55
C ALA A 50 -1.85 33.57 20.60
N ALA A 51 -0.80 33.48 21.41
CA ALA A 51 -0.06 32.26 21.62
C ALA A 51 -0.94 31.12 22.19
N HIS A 52 -1.80 31.47 23.19
CA HIS A 52 -2.73 30.48 23.75
C HIS A 52 -3.77 30.04 22.71
N SER A 53 -4.24 30.96 21.85
CA SER A 53 -5.13 30.64 20.73
C SER A 53 -4.48 29.66 19.77
N SER A 54 -3.24 29.86 19.33
CA SER A 54 -2.49 28.97 18.47
C SER A 54 -2.32 27.58 19.11
N MET A 55 -1.98 27.51 20.39
CA MET A 55 -1.86 26.23 21.12
C MET A 55 -3.19 25.45 21.19
N LEU A 56 -4.32 26.14 21.39
CA LEU A 56 -5.65 25.51 21.40
C LEU A 56 -6.04 25.02 20.00
N ALA A 57 -5.78 25.83 18.96
CA ALA A 57 -6.03 25.46 17.58
C ALA A 57 -5.18 24.22 17.18
N ARG A 58 -3.89 24.19 17.56
CA ARG A 58 -3.01 23.04 17.34
C ARG A 58 -3.54 21.77 18.00
N ARG A 59 -3.98 21.85 19.28
CA ARG A 59 -4.57 20.68 19.97
C ARG A 59 -5.84 20.18 19.28
N ALA A 60 -6.69 21.08 18.80
CA ALA A 60 -7.89 20.73 18.06
C ALA A 60 -7.53 20.04 16.72
N ALA A 61 -6.52 20.55 15.98
CA ALA A 61 -6.03 19.94 14.75
C ALA A 61 -5.47 18.53 14.97
N ILE A 62 -4.70 18.32 16.04
CA ILE A 62 -4.19 16.99 16.43
C ILE A 62 -5.35 16.02 16.73
N ALA A 63 -6.34 16.47 17.48
CA ALA A 63 -7.50 15.63 17.82
C ALA A 63 -8.31 15.25 16.57
N ASP A 64 -8.49 16.19 15.64
CA ASP A 64 -9.14 15.95 14.36
C ASP A 64 -8.34 14.99 13.47
N ALA A 65 -7.01 15.15 13.39
CA ALA A 65 -6.13 14.25 12.67
C ALA A 65 -6.23 12.80 13.20
N TYR A 66 -6.20 12.62 14.54
CA TYR A 66 -6.37 11.28 15.13
C TYR A 66 -7.71 10.65 14.82
N ARG A 67 -8.80 11.45 14.84
CA ARG A 67 -10.14 10.96 14.48
C ARG A 67 -10.16 10.48 13.02
N GLN A 68 -9.69 11.32 12.09
CA GLN A 68 -9.63 10.97 10.66
C GLN A 68 -8.73 9.75 10.40
N LEU A 69 -7.58 9.69 11.10
CA LEU A 69 -6.66 8.56 10.96
C LEU A 69 -7.31 7.26 11.43
N LEU A 70 -8.01 7.27 12.56
CA LEU A 70 -8.71 6.09 13.07
C LEU A 70 -9.81 5.64 12.10
N GLU A 71 -10.63 6.57 11.60
CA GLU A 71 -11.67 6.28 10.61
C GLU A 71 -11.09 5.68 9.33
N THR A 72 -9.97 6.23 8.84
CA THR A 72 -9.30 5.72 7.64
C THR A 72 -8.71 4.32 7.87
N VAL A 73 -8.05 4.10 9.01
CA VAL A 73 -7.47 2.79 9.38
C VAL A 73 -8.56 1.73 9.51
N GLN A 74 -9.70 2.07 10.13
CA GLN A 74 -10.84 1.15 10.25
C GLN A 74 -11.39 0.70 8.90
N GLY A 75 -11.36 1.58 7.88
CA GLY A 75 -11.80 1.28 6.52
C GLY A 75 -10.82 0.47 5.67
N VAL A 76 -9.60 0.17 6.16
CA VAL A 76 -8.63 -0.63 5.41
C VAL A 76 -9.09 -2.09 5.34
N ASN A 77 -9.07 -2.65 4.13
CA ASN A 77 -9.33 -4.08 3.91
C ASN A 77 -8.07 -4.89 4.25
N VAL A 78 -8.18 -5.80 5.21
CA VAL A 78 -7.11 -6.73 5.56
C VAL A 78 -7.04 -7.85 4.52
N ASP A 79 -8.18 -8.43 4.21
CA ASP A 79 -8.39 -9.38 3.12
C ASP A 79 -9.69 -9.03 2.37
N ALA A 80 -10.15 -9.94 1.51
CA ALA A 80 -11.35 -9.72 0.69
C ALA A 80 -12.65 -9.54 1.49
N GLU A 81 -12.73 -10.11 2.69
CA GLU A 81 -13.96 -10.19 3.48
C GLU A 81 -13.86 -9.41 4.80
N THR A 82 -12.65 -9.08 5.23
CA THR A 82 -12.35 -8.55 6.56
C THR A 82 -11.74 -7.16 6.50
N THR A 83 -12.34 -6.21 7.19
CA THR A 83 -11.77 -4.88 7.43
C THR A 83 -11.13 -4.80 8.83
N VAL A 84 -10.27 -3.80 9.03
CA VAL A 84 -9.72 -3.51 10.36
C VAL A 84 -10.82 -3.24 11.38
N GLU A 85 -11.90 -2.56 11.00
CA GLU A 85 -13.06 -2.30 11.88
C GLU A 85 -13.70 -3.59 12.38
N GLN A 86 -13.91 -4.56 11.48
CA GLN A 86 -14.47 -5.86 11.83
C GLN A 86 -13.55 -6.62 12.81
N MET A 87 -12.22 -6.57 12.58
CA MET A 87 -11.24 -7.18 13.49
C MET A 87 -11.24 -6.51 14.86
N MET A 88 -11.32 -5.17 14.91
CA MET A 88 -11.43 -4.41 16.17
C MET A 88 -12.74 -4.72 16.92
N THR A 89 -13.81 -5.03 16.18
CA THR A 89 -15.08 -5.41 16.78
C THR A 89 -15.03 -6.84 17.34
N ALA A 90 -14.33 -7.73 16.66
CA ALA A 90 -14.21 -9.13 17.06
C ALA A 90 -13.17 -9.36 18.18
N SER A 91 -12.19 -8.43 18.36
CA SER A 91 -11.08 -8.61 19.30
C SER A 91 -10.70 -7.31 20.01
N ASP A 92 -10.87 -7.28 21.33
CA ASP A 92 -10.41 -6.17 22.16
C ASP A 92 -8.88 -5.99 22.12
N VAL A 93 -8.12 -7.07 21.90
CA VAL A 93 -6.66 -7.01 21.75
C VAL A 93 -6.29 -6.26 20.48
N VAL A 94 -6.91 -6.58 19.33
CA VAL A 94 -6.72 -5.85 18.07
C VAL A 94 -7.12 -4.39 18.22
N LYS A 95 -8.27 -4.14 18.86
CA LYS A 95 -8.74 -2.78 19.12
C LYS A 95 -7.75 -1.96 19.93
N LEU A 96 -7.18 -2.53 21.00
CA LEU A 96 -6.16 -1.85 21.81
C LEU A 96 -4.88 -1.56 21.01
N LYS A 97 -4.42 -2.54 20.23
CA LYS A 97 -3.21 -2.41 19.40
C LYS A 97 -3.40 -1.32 18.33
N VAL A 98 -4.52 -1.36 17.56
CA VAL A 98 -4.82 -0.36 16.52
C VAL A 98 -4.95 1.03 17.14
N THR A 99 -5.65 1.16 18.30
CA THR A 99 -5.79 2.44 18.99
C THR A 99 -4.43 2.98 19.46
N GLY A 100 -3.57 2.10 19.95
CA GLY A 100 -2.19 2.44 20.35
C GLY A 100 -1.36 2.89 19.15
N LEU A 101 -1.45 2.17 18.04
CA LEU A 101 -0.77 2.48 16.78
C LEU A 101 -1.17 3.86 16.24
N VAL A 102 -2.48 4.15 16.19
CA VAL A 102 -3.00 5.46 15.75
C VAL A 102 -2.49 6.58 16.65
N LYS A 103 -2.45 6.39 17.97
CA LYS A 103 -1.89 7.38 18.91
C LYS A 103 -0.39 7.59 18.73
N GLY A 104 0.32 6.61 18.20
CA GLY A 104 1.74 6.68 17.88
C GLY A 104 2.06 7.22 16.48
N ALA A 105 1.03 7.63 15.70
CA ALA A 105 1.23 8.14 14.35
C ALA A 105 2.15 9.38 14.33
N LYS A 106 2.96 9.47 13.27
CA LYS A 106 3.98 10.50 13.14
C LYS A 106 3.39 11.77 12.56
N ILE A 107 3.59 12.91 13.26
CA ILE A 107 3.34 14.22 12.67
C ILE A 107 4.47 14.53 11.67
N VAL A 108 4.12 14.72 10.41
CA VAL A 108 5.08 15.00 9.32
C VAL A 108 5.07 16.45 8.88
N SER A 109 3.96 17.15 9.11
CA SER A 109 3.84 18.58 8.83
C SER A 109 2.82 19.21 9.78
N GLU A 110 3.06 20.44 10.19
CA GLU A 110 2.10 21.25 10.95
C GLU A 110 2.33 22.75 10.73
N GLY A 111 1.28 23.55 10.85
CA GLY A 111 1.39 25.00 10.69
C GLY A 111 0.10 25.75 10.92
N GLU A 112 0.25 27.06 11.14
CA GLU A 112 -0.88 27.97 11.24
C GLU A 112 -1.54 28.20 9.88
N LEU A 113 -2.86 28.25 9.86
CA LEU A 113 -3.65 28.59 8.69
C LEU A 113 -3.97 30.09 8.68
N SER A 114 -4.07 30.66 7.47
CA SER A 114 -4.55 32.03 7.30
C SER A 114 -5.96 32.14 7.89
N GLY A 115 -6.15 33.05 8.85
CA GLY A 115 -7.43 33.22 9.57
C GLY A 115 -7.46 32.67 11.00
N GLY A 116 -6.32 32.19 11.55
CA GLY A 116 -6.20 31.80 12.96
C GLY A 116 -6.53 30.35 13.29
N GLY A 117 -6.54 29.49 12.26
CA GLY A 117 -6.60 28.02 12.40
C GLY A 117 -5.21 27.39 12.43
N TYR A 118 -5.18 26.07 12.62
CA TYR A 118 -3.97 25.25 12.60
C TYR A 118 -4.22 23.97 11.82
N SER A 119 -3.22 23.47 11.08
CA SER A 119 -3.26 22.19 10.41
C SER A 119 -2.15 21.28 10.92
N VAL A 120 -2.44 19.97 10.97
CA VAL A 120 -1.50 18.92 11.34
C VAL A 120 -1.67 17.75 10.38
N THR A 121 -0.61 17.38 9.70
CA THR A 121 -0.58 16.18 8.84
C THR A 121 0.11 15.05 9.59
N MET A 122 -0.56 13.90 9.64
CA MET A 122 -0.05 12.68 10.28
C MET A 122 0.07 11.57 9.25
N GLU A 123 1.05 10.71 9.48
CA GLU A 123 1.29 9.51 8.70
C GLU A 123 1.35 8.25 9.58
N LEU A 124 0.80 7.16 9.04
CA LEU A 124 0.83 5.85 9.62
C LEU A 124 1.18 4.82 8.53
N PRO A 125 2.25 4.02 8.70
CA PRO A 125 2.62 3.00 7.72
C PRO A 125 1.62 1.83 7.72
N ILE A 126 1.24 1.38 6.52
CA ILE A 126 0.44 0.16 6.33
C ILE A 126 1.34 -1.06 6.56
N PHE A 127 2.53 -1.07 5.95
CA PHE A 127 3.55 -2.10 6.12
C PHE A 127 4.83 -1.49 6.69
N GLY A 128 5.56 -2.27 7.48
CA GLY A 128 6.81 -1.86 8.13
C GLY A 128 7.20 -2.83 9.23
N GLU A 129 8.47 -2.89 9.58
CA GLU A 129 8.99 -3.83 10.60
C GLU A 129 8.41 -3.57 12.00
N THR A 130 8.11 -2.31 12.29
CA THR A 130 7.56 -1.90 13.60
C THR A 130 6.55 -0.76 13.42
N ASN A 131 5.59 -0.71 14.33
CA ASN A 131 4.58 0.35 14.35
C ASN A 131 3.80 0.48 13.01
N SER A 132 3.52 -0.65 12.35
CA SER A 132 2.71 -0.71 11.14
C SER A 132 1.35 -1.33 11.39
N LEU A 133 0.40 -1.06 10.48
CA LEU A 133 -0.91 -1.67 10.55
C LEU A 133 -0.80 -3.19 10.34
N ALA A 134 0.04 -3.64 9.42
CA ALA A 134 0.25 -5.04 9.10
C ALA A 134 0.71 -5.87 10.32
N GLU A 135 1.68 -5.37 11.09
CA GLU A 135 2.13 -6.01 12.34
C GLU A 135 0.97 -6.20 13.36
N THR A 136 -0.03 -5.31 13.28
CA THR A 136 -1.15 -5.32 14.22
C THR A 136 -2.27 -6.26 13.82
N VAL A 137 -2.55 -6.41 12.51
CA VAL A 137 -3.75 -7.09 12.00
C VAL A 137 -3.48 -8.36 11.21
N ILE A 138 -2.26 -8.57 10.69
CA ILE A 138 -1.92 -9.82 9.99
C ILE A 138 -1.46 -10.84 11.03
N GLU A 139 -2.13 -11.98 11.05
CA GLU A 139 -1.77 -13.07 11.96
C GLU A 139 -0.51 -13.80 11.47
N ARG A 140 0.37 -14.15 12.41
CA ARG A 140 1.56 -14.96 12.11
C ARG A 140 1.12 -16.41 11.90
N PRO A 141 1.36 -17.02 10.74
CA PRO A 141 1.05 -18.42 10.54
C PRO A 141 1.92 -19.30 11.44
N THR A 142 1.38 -20.42 11.88
CA THR A 142 2.13 -21.38 12.71
C THR A 142 3.21 -22.12 11.92
N TYR A 143 3.01 -22.26 10.62
CA TYR A 143 4.01 -22.80 9.70
C TYR A 143 3.78 -22.22 8.30
N ILE A 144 4.83 -22.19 7.46
CA ILE A 144 4.73 -21.74 6.08
C ILE A 144 4.33 -22.92 5.19
N GLU A 145 3.18 -22.81 4.52
CA GLU A 145 2.71 -23.82 3.58
C GLU A 145 3.50 -23.74 2.26
N PRO A 146 3.92 -24.90 1.71
CA PRO A 146 4.53 -24.88 0.38
C PRO A 146 3.55 -24.37 -0.68
N PHE A 147 4.08 -23.72 -1.71
CA PHE A 147 3.26 -23.42 -2.88
C PHE A 147 2.74 -24.71 -3.52
N PRO A 148 1.53 -24.70 -4.11
CA PRO A 148 1.04 -25.82 -4.89
C PRO A 148 2.02 -26.19 -6.01
N VAL A 149 2.01 -27.44 -6.42
CA VAL A 149 2.76 -27.90 -7.59
C VAL A 149 1.92 -27.73 -8.85
N PRO A 150 2.52 -27.45 -10.02
CA PRO A 150 1.80 -27.44 -11.28
C PRO A 150 1.07 -28.77 -11.53
N SER A 151 0.02 -28.74 -12.34
CA SER A 151 -0.74 -29.95 -12.71
C SER A 151 0.19 -31.01 -13.32
N PRO A 152 -0.02 -32.30 -13.02
CA PRO A 152 0.81 -33.39 -13.59
C PRO A 152 0.81 -33.46 -15.12
N THR A 153 -0.22 -32.87 -15.74
CA THR A 153 -0.37 -32.82 -17.23
C THR A 153 0.17 -31.51 -17.80
N TYR A 154 0.72 -30.62 -16.96
CA TYR A 154 1.30 -29.37 -17.44
C TYR A 154 2.61 -29.65 -18.16
N GLU A 155 2.64 -29.32 -19.44
CA GLU A 155 3.85 -29.27 -20.24
C GLU A 155 4.27 -27.81 -20.41
N PRO A 156 5.44 -27.42 -19.87
CA PRO A 156 5.90 -26.04 -20.01
C PRO A 156 6.04 -25.73 -21.51
N PRO A 157 5.70 -24.50 -21.93
CA PRO A 157 5.89 -24.06 -23.29
C PRO A 157 7.34 -24.36 -23.73
N ILE A 158 7.51 -25.02 -24.89
CA ILE A 158 8.84 -25.17 -25.46
C ILE A 158 9.38 -23.76 -25.69
N GLN A 159 10.28 -23.32 -24.83
CA GLN A 159 10.93 -22.03 -24.97
C GLN A 159 11.69 -22.05 -26.30
N GLN A 160 11.13 -21.38 -27.31
CA GLN A 160 11.94 -21.02 -28.46
C GLN A 160 13.01 -20.06 -27.91
N PRO A 161 14.29 -20.26 -28.20
CA PRO A 161 15.37 -19.45 -27.68
C PRO A 161 15.38 -18.10 -28.38
N THR A 162 14.43 -17.24 -28.03
CA THR A 162 14.29 -15.91 -28.63
C THR A 162 14.46 -14.79 -27.64
N TYR A 163 14.96 -15.06 -26.44
CA TYR A 163 15.45 -13.98 -25.59
C TYR A 163 16.57 -14.47 -24.68
N SER A 164 17.67 -13.78 -24.68
CA SER A 164 18.76 -13.85 -23.69
C SER A 164 18.32 -13.31 -22.33
N GLY A 165 17.13 -13.64 -21.89
CA GLY A 165 16.57 -13.29 -20.59
C GLY A 165 16.80 -14.45 -19.63
N GLY A 166 17.50 -14.16 -18.52
CA GLY A 166 17.58 -15.07 -17.39
C GLY A 166 16.20 -15.42 -16.83
N ARG A 167 16.18 -16.14 -15.69
CA ARG A 167 14.97 -16.51 -14.96
C ARG A 167 14.08 -15.29 -14.70
N TYR A 168 12.76 -15.49 -14.63
CA TYR A 168 11.83 -14.42 -14.28
C TYR A 168 12.14 -13.83 -12.91
N THR A 169 12.00 -12.50 -12.80
CA THR A 169 12.30 -11.76 -11.58
C THR A 169 11.07 -11.51 -10.71
N GLY A 170 9.89 -11.70 -11.25
CA GLY A 170 8.61 -11.47 -10.58
C GLY A 170 7.45 -11.86 -11.48
N VAL A 171 6.24 -11.67 -11.02
CA VAL A 171 5.01 -11.87 -11.79
C VAL A 171 4.16 -10.60 -11.78
N ILE A 172 3.65 -10.25 -12.95
CA ILE A 172 2.63 -9.23 -13.15
C ILE A 172 1.34 -9.93 -13.54
N VAL A 173 0.31 -9.76 -12.72
CA VAL A 173 -1.04 -10.23 -13.02
C VAL A 173 -1.84 -9.06 -13.57
N ASP A 174 -2.13 -9.09 -14.86
CA ASP A 174 -2.92 -8.05 -15.52
C ASP A 174 -4.41 -8.28 -15.26
N CYS A 175 -5.00 -7.39 -14.48
CA CYS A 175 -6.42 -7.39 -14.10
C CYS A 175 -7.22 -6.31 -14.86
N ARG A 176 -6.61 -5.58 -15.77
CA ARG A 176 -7.27 -4.50 -16.49
C ARG A 176 -8.42 -5.02 -17.34
N GLY A 177 -9.51 -4.24 -17.34
CA GLY A 177 -10.74 -4.63 -18.05
C GLY A 177 -11.67 -5.56 -17.29
N LEU A 178 -11.29 -6.05 -16.10
CA LEU A 178 -12.12 -6.92 -15.25
C LEU A 178 -12.97 -6.15 -14.22
N GLY A 179 -12.93 -4.82 -14.26
CA GLY A 179 -13.58 -3.94 -13.30
C GLY A 179 -12.60 -3.38 -12.28
N ARG A 180 -13.15 -2.70 -11.27
CA ARG A 180 -12.33 -2.09 -10.23
C ARG A 180 -11.83 -3.14 -9.25
N ILE A 181 -10.51 -3.29 -9.14
CA ILE A 181 -9.90 -4.13 -8.12
C ILE A 181 -10.01 -3.46 -6.74
N ASN A 182 -10.34 -4.23 -5.71
CA ASN A 182 -10.30 -3.81 -4.33
C ASN A 182 -8.92 -4.09 -3.74
N PHE A 183 -8.29 -3.05 -3.23
CA PHE A 183 -6.97 -3.17 -2.61
C PHE A 183 -7.12 -3.75 -1.20
N VAL A 184 -6.33 -4.76 -0.91
CA VAL A 184 -6.31 -5.47 0.37
C VAL A 184 -4.86 -5.67 0.84
N MET A 185 -4.64 -5.83 2.14
CA MET A 185 -3.32 -6.06 2.70
C MET A 185 -2.81 -7.48 2.41
N SER A 186 -3.73 -8.45 2.35
CA SER A 186 -3.44 -9.88 2.17
C SER A 186 -4.19 -10.45 0.95
N PRO A 187 -3.81 -10.07 -0.29
CA PRO A 187 -4.42 -10.60 -1.49
C PRO A 187 -4.06 -12.07 -1.72
N VAL A 188 -4.93 -12.76 -2.47
CA VAL A 188 -4.75 -14.14 -2.88
C VAL A 188 -4.80 -14.22 -4.41
N ILE A 189 -3.95 -15.04 -5.03
CA ILE A 189 -4.11 -15.44 -6.42
C ILE A 189 -4.69 -16.86 -6.43
N LYS A 190 -5.76 -17.06 -7.21
CA LYS A 190 -6.41 -18.35 -7.40
C LYS A 190 -6.25 -18.86 -8.82
N ASN A 191 -6.35 -20.17 -9.01
CA ASN A 191 -6.60 -20.75 -10.33
C ASN A 191 -8.10 -20.80 -10.65
N ALA A 192 -8.46 -21.22 -11.86
CA ALA A 192 -9.85 -21.29 -12.34
C ALA A 192 -10.75 -22.20 -11.48
N ASP A 193 -10.19 -23.22 -10.82
CA ASP A 193 -10.90 -24.12 -9.91
C ASP A 193 -11.07 -23.56 -8.50
N GLY A 194 -10.54 -22.36 -8.23
CA GLY A 194 -10.61 -21.72 -6.92
C GLY A 194 -9.48 -22.11 -5.96
N THR A 195 -8.52 -22.93 -6.37
CA THR A 195 -7.36 -23.27 -5.55
C THR A 195 -6.46 -22.03 -5.41
N LYS A 196 -6.06 -21.74 -4.18
CA LYS A 196 -5.12 -20.65 -3.88
C LYS A 196 -3.73 -21.08 -4.31
N ILE A 197 -3.11 -20.32 -5.23
CA ILE A 197 -1.74 -20.55 -5.69
C ILE A 197 -0.74 -19.57 -5.08
N TYR A 198 -1.23 -18.50 -4.44
CA TYR A 198 -0.46 -17.51 -3.71
C TYR A 198 -1.30 -16.91 -2.59
N GLY A 199 -0.76 -16.79 -1.40
CA GLY A 199 -1.44 -16.22 -0.24
C GLY A 199 -0.49 -16.10 0.95
N HIS A 200 -0.92 -15.46 2.04
CA HIS A 200 -0.10 -15.20 3.21
C HIS A 200 0.45 -16.48 3.88
N GLN A 201 -0.26 -17.59 3.77
CA GLN A 201 0.15 -18.89 4.35
C GLN A 201 1.42 -19.46 3.68
N ASN A 202 1.72 -19.05 2.46
CA ASN A 202 2.87 -19.52 1.69
C ASN A 202 4.13 -18.67 1.91
N LEU A 203 4.05 -17.60 2.71
CA LEU A 203 5.06 -16.56 2.75
C LEU A 203 5.66 -16.37 4.14
N ASP A 204 6.88 -15.87 4.17
CA ASP A 204 7.52 -15.45 5.41
C ASP A 204 6.80 -14.25 6.03
N TYR A 205 6.35 -14.41 7.28
CA TYR A 205 5.56 -13.39 7.98
C TYR A 205 6.32 -12.08 8.15
N ASP A 206 7.60 -12.12 8.54
CA ASP A 206 8.38 -10.90 8.80
C ASP A 206 8.60 -10.12 7.50
N ARG A 207 8.62 -10.82 6.37
CA ARG A 207 8.65 -10.20 5.05
C ARG A 207 7.30 -9.60 4.67
N ILE A 208 6.19 -10.31 4.92
CA ILE A 208 4.84 -9.79 4.67
C ILE A 208 4.61 -8.46 5.39
N ILE A 209 4.87 -8.42 6.70
CA ILE A 209 4.62 -7.21 7.48
C ILE A 209 5.51 -6.03 7.05
N ARG A 210 6.73 -6.31 6.57
CA ARG A 210 7.68 -5.28 6.13
C ARG A 210 7.36 -4.72 4.75
N GLU A 211 7.03 -5.59 3.79
CA GLU A 211 6.99 -5.24 2.37
C GLU A 211 5.57 -5.29 1.78
N GLY A 212 4.62 -5.94 2.46
CA GLY A 212 3.32 -6.31 1.91
C GLY A 212 3.45 -7.46 0.92
N MET A 213 2.31 -8.07 0.54
CA MET A 213 2.29 -9.27 -0.29
C MET A 213 2.31 -8.99 -1.79
N ALA A 214 1.77 -7.85 -2.21
CA ALA A 214 1.75 -7.41 -3.60
C ALA A 214 1.79 -5.89 -3.67
N SER A 215 2.11 -5.36 -4.83
CA SER A 215 1.85 -3.96 -5.15
C SER A 215 0.78 -3.84 -6.23
N TYR A 216 0.13 -2.69 -6.26
CA TYR A 216 -0.89 -2.34 -7.24
C TYR A 216 -0.32 -1.25 -8.14
N ALA A 217 -0.42 -1.42 -9.46
CA ALA A 217 0.12 -0.50 -10.44
C ALA A 217 -0.91 -0.19 -11.53
N GLN A 218 -0.95 1.05 -12.02
CA GLN A 218 -1.83 1.43 -13.13
C GLN A 218 -1.24 1.02 -14.47
N ASP A 219 0.08 1.03 -14.56
CA ASP A 219 0.80 0.65 -15.77
C ASP A 219 2.14 -0.06 -15.45
N MET A 220 2.80 -0.52 -16.53
CA MET A 220 4.07 -1.24 -16.41
C MET A 220 5.21 -0.42 -15.83
N SER A 221 5.16 0.92 -15.95
CA SER A 221 6.21 1.80 -15.41
C SER A 221 6.19 1.89 -13.90
N GLU A 222 5.08 1.53 -13.26
CA GLU A 222 4.92 1.47 -11.80
C GLU A 222 5.18 0.06 -11.22
N ALA A 223 5.32 -0.96 -12.07
CA ALA A 223 5.43 -2.36 -11.66
C ALA A 223 6.83 -2.76 -11.18
N PHE A 224 7.55 -1.87 -10.49
CA PHE A 224 8.96 -2.06 -10.09
C PHE A 224 9.20 -3.32 -9.24
N ARG A 225 8.22 -3.71 -8.42
CA ARG A 225 8.33 -4.88 -7.54
C ARG A 225 8.56 -6.18 -8.32
N ALA A 226 8.02 -6.31 -9.53
CA ALA A 226 8.21 -7.49 -10.35
C ALA A 226 9.62 -7.59 -11.00
N GLY A 227 10.47 -6.57 -10.81
CA GLY A 227 11.83 -6.56 -11.31
C GLY A 227 11.94 -6.28 -12.81
N SER A 228 13.11 -6.60 -13.39
CA SER A 228 13.45 -6.22 -14.77
C SER A 228 12.99 -7.22 -15.84
N ASN A 229 12.63 -8.45 -15.45
CA ASN A 229 12.16 -9.51 -16.35
C ASN A 229 10.93 -10.22 -15.77
N PRO A 230 9.77 -9.56 -15.66
CA PRO A 230 8.58 -10.15 -15.07
C PRO A 230 7.90 -11.14 -16.01
N LEU A 231 7.35 -12.22 -15.44
CA LEU A 231 6.33 -13.03 -16.09
C LEU A 231 5.02 -12.25 -16.11
N ILE A 232 4.42 -12.07 -17.27
CA ILE A 232 3.13 -11.38 -17.40
C ILE A 232 2.05 -12.42 -17.68
N VAL A 233 1.03 -12.47 -16.83
CA VAL A 233 -0.16 -13.32 -16.97
C VAL A 233 -1.42 -12.48 -16.87
N HIS A 234 -2.53 -12.97 -17.45
CA HIS A 234 -3.80 -12.25 -17.44
C HIS A 234 -4.80 -12.92 -16.50
N ALA A 235 -5.37 -12.16 -15.58
CA ALA A 235 -6.49 -12.67 -14.82
C ALA A 235 -7.71 -12.85 -15.73
N ILE A 236 -8.46 -13.92 -15.50
CA ILE A 236 -9.72 -14.21 -16.23
C ILE A 236 -10.93 -13.61 -15.54
N ARG A 237 -10.85 -13.33 -14.25
CA ARG A 237 -11.85 -12.65 -13.42
C ARG A 237 -11.24 -12.20 -12.10
N LEU A 238 -11.99 -11.42 -11.35
CA LEU A 238 -11.70 -11.07 -9.96
C LEU A 238 -12.75 -11.75 -9.07
N ASP A 239 -12.29 -12.49 -8.06
CA ASP A 239 -13.13 -13.13 -7.05
C ASP A 239 -13.13 -12.32 -5.72
N ASP A 240 -13.95 -12.76 -4.77
CA ASP A 240 -13.97 -12.28 -3.40
C ASP A 240 -14.05 -10.75 -3.33
N LEU A 241 -15.17 -10.19 -3.72
CA LEU A 241 -15.40 -8.74 -3.78
C LEU A 241 -14.38 -7.97 -4.65
N ASN A 242 -13.88 -8.60 -5.71
CA ASN A 242 -12.87 -8.07 -6.62
C ASN A 242 -11.47 -7.83 -5.97
N ALA A 243 -11.14 -8.53 -4.91
CA ALA A 243 -9.83 -8.41 -4.27
C ALA A 243 -8.81 -9.44 -4.80
N ASN A 244 -9.28 -10.59 -5.26
CA ASN A 244 -8.43 -11.74 -5.57
C ASN A 244 -8.45 -12.08 -7.07
N PRO A 245 -7.34 -11.88 -7.79
CA PRO A 245 -7.24 -12.29 -9.19
C PRO A 245 -7.32 -13.81 -9.35
N VAL A 246 -8.02 -14.25 -10.41
CA VAL A 246 -8.13 -15.65 -10.80
C VAL A 246 -7.46 -15.84 -12.15
N LEU A 247 -6.52 -16.77 -12.22
CA LEU A 247 -5.81 -17.14 -13.44
C LEU A 247 -6.49 -18.33 -14.13
N SER A 248 -6.26 -18.50 -15.43
CA SER A 248 -6.54 -19.75 -16.10
C SER A 248 -5.72 -20.88 -15.47
N MET A 249 -6.14 -22.13 -15.64
CA MET A 249 -5.35 -23.28 -15.17
C MET A 249 -3.94 -23.26 -15.78
N GLN A 250 -3.85 -22.94 -17.06
CA GLN A 250 -2.58 -22.90 -17.79
C GLN A 250 -1.65 -21.80 -17.25
N ASP A 251 -2.17 -20.58 -17.01
CA ASP A 251 -1.36 -19.48 -16.47
C ASP A 251 -0.98 -19.73 -15.00
N ALA A 252 -1.87 -20.34 -14.22
CA ALA A 252 -1.58 -20.74 -12.85
C ALA A 252 -0.44 -21.77 -12.79
N ASP A 253 -0.51 -22.80 -13.62
CA ASP A 253 0.54 -23.81 -13.74
C ASP A 253 1.86 -23.21 -14.23
N LEU A 254 1.81 -22.27 -15.19
CA LEU A 254 2.99 -21.55 -15.67
C LEU A 254 3.64 -20.74 -14.53
N VAL A 255 2.85 -19.98 -13.76
CA VAL A 255 3.35 -19.20 -12.62
C VAL A 255 4.01 -20.12 -11.59
N LEU A 256 3.39 -21.23 -11.23
CA LEU A 256 3.93 -22.19 -10.27
C LEU A 256 5.21 -22.86 -10.78
N TYR A 257 5.23 -23.26 -12.05
CA TYR A 257 6.41 -23.86 -12.69
C TYR A 257 7.60 -22.89 -12.69
N GLU A 258 7.40 -21.65 -13.15
CA GLU A 258 8.45 -20.65 -13.19
C GLU A 258 8.88 -20.21 -11.77
N ASN A 259 7.96 -20.18 -10.81
CA ASN A 259 8.32 -19.94 -9.42
C ASN A 259 9.24 -21.04 -8.86
N SER A 260 9.02 -22.30 -9.23
CA SER A 260 9.89 -23.41 -8.80
C SER A 260 11.35 -23.23 -9.25
N GLN A 261 11.59 -22.42 -10.29
CA GLN A 261 12.92 -22.14 -10.83
C GLN A 261 13.54 -20.84 -10.31
N SER A 262 12.72 -19.84 -9.97
CA SER A 262 13.17 -18.46 -9.71
C SER A 262 12.76 -17.91 -8.36
N HIS A 263 11.83 -18.57 -7.64
CA HIS A 263 11.38 -18.19 -6.29
C HIS A 263 10.82 -16.76 -6.18
N PHE A 264 10.23 -16.23 -7.26
CA PHE A 264 9.71 -14.85 -7.23
C PHE A 264 8.47 -14.70 -6.36
N LEU A 265 7.64 -15.72 -6.19
CA LEU A 265 6.51 -15.69 -5.25
C LEU A 265 7.02 -15.69 -3.79
N ASP A 266 8.03 -16.51 -3.47
CA ASP A 266 8.70 -16.51 -2.17
C ASP A 266 9.31 -15.14 -1.87
N ASN A 267 9.76 -14.45 -2.92
CA ASN A 267 10.33 -13.11 -2.84
C ASN A 267 9.29 -11.99 -2.87
N ILE A 268 7.99 -12.34 -2.87
CA ILE A 268 6.88 -11.37 -2.88
C ILE A 268 6.99 -10.40 -4.08
N ALA A 269 7.59 -10.85 -5.19
CA ALA A 269 7.77 -10.06 -6.40
C ALA A 269 6.50 -10.10 -7.28
N VAL A 270 5.37 -9.68 -6.69
CA VAL A 270 4.02 -9.76 -7.26
C VAL A 270 3.44 -8.37 -7.45
N VAL A 271 2.90 -8.12 -8.64
CA VAL A 271 2.23 -6.85 -8.99
C VAL A 271 0.88 -7.15 -9.64
N PHE A 272 -0.15 -6.43 -9.24
CA PHE A 272 -1.45 -6.42 -9.91
C PHE A 272 -1.58 -5.13 -10.72
N LEU A 273 -1.79 -5.26 -12.05
CA LEU A 273 -2.17 -4.12 -12.90
C LEU A 273 -3.68 -3.95 -12.90
N TYR A 274 -4.16 -2.67 -12.72
CA TYR A 274 -5.58 -2.35 -12.62
C TYR A 274 -6.00 -1.15 -13.45
#